data_c35c6a7672669d1e209f1bfa9e18df1d
#
_entry.id   c35c6a7672669d1e209f1bfa9e18df1d
#
_cell.length_a   1.000
_cell.length_b   1.000
_cell.length_c   1.000
_cell.angle_alpha   90.00
_cell.angle_beta   90.00
_cell.angle_gamma   90.00
#
_symmetry.space_group_name_H-M   'P 1'
#
loop_
_entity.id
_entity.type
_entity.pdbx_description
1 polymer ?
#
loop_
_entity_poly.entity_id
_entity_poly.type
_entity_poly.pdbx_seq_one_letter_code
_entity_poly.pdbx_strand_id
1 'polypeptide(L)'
;MIFSRGGFRLTVFACMLTCAVVSPAIAAQRAPVEAIEISARPITEFHVGRDQKQFGPLEFVGGLEMTSPSRDFGALSAFRFLKAGSDFIGVADTGFWFFGTISHDADKRPSGVSNFRMQQMVDASGRPIDEKWKVDAEGLAVKDGIATVGFEREQRVVQFKIDPDNMKAPFKTLDYLVPARELRQNRGFETVTHANPYGQHEGGLVVVSEKSLDKAGNIYAALIEGPKKGVFTIRRNGDFDITDGAFLPDGDLLLLERSFSMARGVKMRLRRIYGESVEKGAVADGPVLMEADMGYQIDNMEGLDVWTRDDGALMVSLMSDDNHSILQRNLYLEFILHQD
;
A
#
# COMPACT_ATOMS: atom_id res chain seq x y z
N MET A 1 97.70 31.49 -30.54
CA MET A 1 96.74 32.26 -29.74
C MET A 1 95.36 31.92 -30.25
N ILE A 2 94.64 30.93 -29.68
CA ILE A 2 93.32 30.64 -30.08
C ILE A 2 92.56 30.33 -28.81
N PHE A 3 91.57 31.14 -28.42
CA PHE A 3 90.72 30.98 -27.28
C PHE A 3 89.54 30.00 -27.59
N SER A 4 89.45 28.94 -26.85
CA SER A 4 88.31 28.03 -26.87
C SER A 4 87.21 28.55 -25.92
N ARG A 5 85.98 28.76 -26.39
CA ARG A 5 84.80 29.04 -25.55
C ARG A 5 84.09 27.75 -25.24
N GLY A 6 84.10 27.36 -23.97
CA GLY A 6 83.25 26.29 -23.47
C GLY A 6 81.78 26.75 -23.23
N GLY A 7 80.86 26.12 -23.90
CA GLY A 7 79.44 26.36 -23.71
C GLY A 7 78.88 25.47 -22.59
N PHE A 8 78.34 26.10 -21.56
CA PHE A 8 77.61 25.46 -20.47
C PHE A 8 76.15 25.19 -20.87
N ARG A 9 75.78 23.96 -21.03
CA ARG A 9 74.36 23.61 -21.29
C ARG A 9 73.66 23.39 -19.95
N LEU A 10 72.73 24.29 -19.65
CA LEU A 10 71.83 24.16 -18.50
C LEU A 10 70.64 23.27 -18.87
N THR A 11 70.55 22.06 -18.28
CA THR A 11 69.40 21.16 -18.46
C THR A 11 68.36 21.49 -17.39
N VAL A 12 67.22 22.10 -17.82
CA VAL A 12 66.13 22.38 -16.93
C VAL A 12 65.24 21.11 -16.87
N PHE A 13 65.20 20.48 -15.72
CA PHE A 13 64.27 19.40 -15.41
C PHE A 13 62.90 20.05 -15.03
N ALA A 14 61.91 19.94 -15.90
CA ALA A 14 60.54 20.30 -15.59
C ALA A 14 59.88 19.14 -14.82
N CYS A 15 59.70 19.30 -13.52
CA CYS A 15 58.89 18.39 -12.69
C CYS A 15 57.41 18.69 -12.95
N MET A 16 56.72 17.87 -13.76
CA MET A 16 55.25 17.90 -13.84
C MET A 16 54.63 17.31 -12.59
N LEU A 17 54.10 18.16 -11.72
CA LEU A 17 53.27 17.78 -10.61
C LEU A 17 51.90 17.45 -11.16
N THR A 18 51.56 16.17 -11.33
CA THR A 18 50.20 15.73 -11.61
C THR A 18 49.39 15.80 -10.33
N CYS A 19 48.62 16.87 -10.15
CA CYS A 19 47.53 16.91 -9.14
C CYS A 19 46.45 15.94 -9.58
N ALA A 20 46.39 14.77 -8.93
CA ALA A 20 45.25 13.89 -8.98
C ALA A 20 44.07 14.59 -8.25
N VAL A 21 43.14 15.13 -9.01
CA VAL A 21 41.86 15.62 -8.46
C VAL A 21 41.07 14.39 -8.02
N VAL A 22 41.15 14.05 -6.73
CA VAL A 22 40.26 13.09 -6.12
C VAL A 22 38.91 13.80 -5.99
N SER A 23 38.02 13.59 -6.97
CA SER A 23 36.60 13.96 -6.79
C SER A 23 36.06 13.18 -5.61
N PRO A 24 35.52 13.85 -4.58
CA PRO A 24 34.79 13.13 -3.56
C PRO A 24 33.63 12.42 -4.24
N ALA A 25 33.61 11.10 -4.17
CA ALA A 25 32.40 10.35 -4.50
C ALA A 25 31.32 10.86 -3.52
N ILE A 26 30.35 11.64 -4.05
CA ILE A 26 29.17 12.01 -3.29
C ILE A 26 28.49 10.68 -3.01
N ALA A 27 28.63 10.20 -1.76
CA ALA A 27 27.87 9.05 -1.31
C ALA A 27 26.39 9.38 -1.55
N ALA A 28 25.72 8.56 -2.35
CA ALA A 28 24.29 8.73 -2.60
C ALA A 28 23.60 8.84 -1.25
N GLN A 29 22.90 9.95 -1.04
CA GLN A 29 22.20 10.21 0.21
C GLN A 29 21.09 9.16 0.29
N ARG A 30 21.26 8.16 1.17
CA ARG A 30 20.26 7.13 1.37
C ARG A 30 19.05 7.75 2.05
N ALA A 31 17.84 7.36 1.66
CA ALA A 31 16.64 7.71 2.40
C ALA A 31 16.75 7.08 3.81
N PRO A 32 16.80 7.86 4.87
CA PRO A 32 16.88 7.31 6.22
C PRO A 32 15.56 6.62 6.57
N VAL A 33 15.64 5.60 7.41
CA VAL A 33 14.48 5.06 8.12
C VAL A 33 14.30 5.91 9.36
N GLU A 34 13.17 6.58 9.48
CA GLU A 34 12.86 7.49 10.58
C GLU A 34 11.85 6.85 11.52
N ALA A 35 12.15 6.84 12.81
CA ALA A 35 11.19 6.45 13.84
C ALA A 35 10.17 7.58 14.03
N ILE A 36 8.88 7.22 13.95
CA ILE A 36 7.76 8.15 14.06
C ILE A 36 7.02 7.86 15.37
N GLU A 37 6.88 8.87 16.20
CA GLU A 37 6.07 8.76 17.42
C GLU A 37 4.59 8.76 17.07
N ILE A 38 3.86 7.74 17.51
CA ILE A 38 2.41 7.60 17.31
C ILE A 38 1.71 7.63 18.66
N SER A 39 0.74 8.52 18.78
CA SER A 39 -0.27 8.47 19.84
C SER A 39 -1.49 7.74 19.32
N ALA A 40 -1.91 6.67 19.99
CA ALA A 40 -3.05 5.87 19.61
C ALA A 40 -4.14 5.93 20.69
N ARG A 41 -5.36 6.28 20.29
CA ARG A 41 -6.53 6.32 21.19
C ARG A 41 -7.48 5.19 20.82
N PRO A 42 -7.84 4.28 21.76
CA PRO A 42 -8.77 3.19 21.49
C PRO A 42 -10.15 3.67 21.05
N ILE A 43 -10.72 2.96 20.07
CA ILE A 43 -12.10 3.09 19.60
C ILE A 43 -12.85 1.83 20.08
N THR A 44 -13.83 2.02 20.95
CA THR A 44 -14.57 0.92 21.58
C THR A 44 -15.96 0.68 20.99
N GLU A 45 -16.46 1.63 20.19
CA GLU A 45 -17.77 1.58 19.54
C GLU A 45 -17.60 1.89 18.05
N PHE A 46 -18.12 1.05 17.17
CA PHE A 46 -18.08 1.33 15.72
C PHE A 46 -19.20 2.27 15.30
N HIS A 47 -20.45 2.03 15.77
CA HIS A 47 -21.52 3.01 15.58
C HIS A 47 -21.44 4.03 16.71
N VAL A 48 -21.29 5.31 16.38
CA VAL A 48 -21.11 6.39 17.35
C VAL A 48 -22.28 6.44 18.33
N GLY A 49 -21.97 6.32 19.65
CA GLY A 49 -22.95 6.37 20.74
C GLY A 49 -23.85 5.15 20.84
N ARG A 50 -23.46 4.00 20.25
CA ARG A 50 -24.22 2.74 20.38
C ARG A 50 -23.30 1.56 20.64
N ASP A 51 -23.61 0.79 21.68
CA ASP A 51 -22.90 -0.46 21.99
C ASP A 51 -23.39 -1.64 21.10
N GLN A 52 -23.37 -1.42 19.80
CA GLN A 52 -23.63 -2.46 18.81
C GLN A 52 -22.31 -3.03 18.35
N LYS A 53 -22.18 -4.36 18.37
CA LYS A 53 -20.97 -5.04 17.88
C LYS A 53 -21.19 -5.76 16.57
N GLN A 54 -22.40 -6.23 16.29
CA GLN A 54 -22.70 -7.04 15.09
C GLN A 54 -23.23 -6.16 13.93
N PHE A 55 -22.60 -6.29 12.77
CA PHE A 55 -22.91 -5.56 11.52
C PHE A 55 -22.92 -6.55 10.34
N GLY A 56 -24.08 -7.17 10.09
CA GLY A 56 -24.16 -8.30 9.19
C GLY A 56 -23.28 -9.45 9.70
N PRO A 57 -22.44 -10.06 8.87
CA PRO A 57 -21.52 -11.11 9.28
C PRO A 57 -20.26 -10.58 10.01
N LEU A 58 -20.12 -9.27 10.18
CA LEU A 58 -18.95 -8.64 10.80
C LEU A 58 -19.24 -8.27 12.25
N GLU A 59 -18.35 -8.66 13.16
CA GLU A 59 -18.37 -8.29 14.57
C GLU A 59 -17.23 -7.33 14.87
N PHE A 60 -17.54 -6.12 15.34
CA PHE A 60 -16.53 -5.12 15.68
C PHE A 60 -15.79 -5.49 16.96
N VAL A 61 -14.48 -5.64 16.87
CA VAL A 61 -13.57 -5.95 17.97
C VAL A 61 -13.09 -4.68 18.68
N GLY A 62 -12.65 -3.70 17.90
CA GLY A 62 -12.10 -2.46 18.40
C GLY A 62 -11.33 -1.71 17.30
N GLY A 63 -10.77 -0.59 17.65
CA GLY A 63 -9.95 0.20 16.74
C GLY A 63 -9.06 1.19 17.46
N LEU A 64 -8.30 1.94 16.69
CA LEU A 64 -7.40 2.99 17.14
C LEU A 64 -7.59 4.24 16.27
N GLU A 65 -7.62 5.40 16.89
CA GLU A 65 -7.38 6.67 16.22
C GLU A 65 -5.92 7.05 16.45
N MET A 66 -5.17 7.22 15.36
CA MET A 66 -3.73 7.44 15.38
C MET A 66 -3.39 8.88 15.05
N THR A 67 -2.50 9.48 15.80
CA THR A 67 -1.98 10.85 15.56
C THR A 67 -0.48 10.89 15.75
N SER A 68 0.19 11.83 15.07
CA SER A 68 1.62 12.05 15.22
C SER A 68 1.97 13.53 15.08
N PRO A 69 3.01 14.01 15.76
CA PRO A 69 3.58 15.34 15.51
C PRO A 69 4.40 15.40 14.22
N SER A 70 4.75 14.25 13.63
CA SER A 70 5.48 14.17 12.34
C SER A 70 4.57 14.56 11.19
N ARG A 71 5.11 15.39 10.28
CA ARG A 71 4.40 15.79 9.05
C ARG A 71 4.38 14.70 7.98
N ASP A 72 5.25 13.71 8.10
CA ASP A 72 5.32 12.59 7.15
C ASP A 72 4.28 11.51 7.48
N PHE A 73 3.72 11.51 8.71
CA PHE A 73 2.67 10.60 9.11
C PHE A 73 1.33 11.01 8.52
N GLY A 74 0.67 10.10 7.83
CA GLY A 74 -0.60 10.28 7.12
C GLY A 74 -0.50 9.78 5.69
N ALA A 75 -1.52 10.04 4.88
CA ALA A 75 -1.60 9.60 3.49
C ALA A 75 -1.43 8.06 3.33
N LEU A 76 -2.00 7.29 4.27
CA LEU A 76 -1.82 5.83 4.39
C LEU A 76 -2.74 5.11 3.39
N SER A 77 -2.20 4.70 2.22
CA SER A 77 -3.00 4.13 1.14
C SER A 77 -3.27 2.63 1.30
N ALA A 78 -2.26 1.83 1.60
CA ALA A 78 -2.43 0.38 1.78
C ALA A 78 -1.51 -0.17 2.87
N PHE A 79 -1.94 -1.25 3.53
CA PHE A 79 -1.11 -1.98 4.47
C PHE A 79 -1.34 -3.49 4.40
N ARG A 80 -0.34 -4.28 4.83
CA ARG A 80 -0.44 -5.74 4.96
C ARG A 80 0.32 -6.19 6.20
N PHE A 81 -0.19 -7.20 6.89
CA PHE A 81 0.53 -7.81 7.99
C PHE A 81 1.70 -8.66 7.50
N LEU A 82 2.86 -8.43 8.08
CA LEU A 82 4.03 -9.32 7.97
C LEU A 82 3.94 -10.46 8.97
N LYS A 83 3.28 -10.20 10.09
CA LYS A 83 2.92 -11.19 11.11
C LYS A 83 1.47 -10.92 11.52
N ALA A 84 0.62 -11.92 11.34
CA ALA A 84 -0.83 -11.85 11.55
C ALA A 84 -1.21 -11.03 12.79
N GLY A 85 -1.98 -9.96 12.58
CA GLY A 85 -2.50 -9.06 13.60
C GLY A 85 -1.45 -8.26 14.40
N SER A 86 -0.18 -8.21 13.96
CA SER A 86 0.87 -7.59 14.75
C SER A 86 1.77 -6.70 13.87
N ASP A 87 2.88 -7.24 13.33
CA ASP A 87 3.80 -6.44 12.53
C ASP A 87 3.26 -6.22 11.12
N PHE A 88 3.30 -4.98 10.65
CA PHE A 88 2.79 -4.62 9.34
C PHE A 88 3.76 -3.77 8.53
N ILE A 89 3.57 -3.77 7.23
CA ILE A 89 4.16 -2.88 6.24
C ILE A 89 3.03 -2.17 5.50
N GLY A 90 3.27 -0.93 5.09
CA GLY A 90 2.35 -0.20 4.22
C GLY A 90 3.05 0.76 3.29
N VAL A 91 2.24 1.37 2.42
CA VAL A 91 2.64 2.42 1.48
C VAL A 91 1.74 3.63 1.65
N ALA A 92 2.35 4.81 1.52
CA ALA A 92 1.67 6.09 1.53
C ALA A 92 1.68 6.71 0.13
N ASP A 93 0.63 7.42 -0.27
CA ASP A 93 0.51 8.10 -1.57
C ASP A 93 1.57 9.19 -1.75
N THR A 94 2.16 9.65 -0.63
CA THR A 94 3.30 10.57 -0.61
C THR A 94 4.64 9.93 -0.93
N GLY A 95 4.65 8.62 -1.21
CA GLY A 95 5.85 7.88 -1.60
C GLY A 95 6.71 7.41 -0.43
N PHE A 96 6.07 7.07 0.68
CA PHE A 96 6.74 6.46 1.81
C PHE A 96 6.33 5.00 2.00
N TRP A 97 7.29 4.21 2.44
CA TRP A 97 7.06 2.98 3.16
C TRP A 97 6.77 3.31 4.61
N PHE A 98 5.84 2.60 5.24
CA PHE A 98 5.69 2.63 6.67
C PHE A 98 5.64 1.22 7.26
N PHE A 99 6.11 1.09 8.48
CA PHE A 99 6.13 -0.15 9.26
C PHE A 99 5.66 0.15 10.67
N GLY A 100 5.10 -0.84 11.31
CA GLY A 100 4.69 -0.69 12.70
C GLY A 100 4.24 -2.01 13.31
N THR A 101 3.86 -1.95 14.57
CA THR A 101 3.33 -3.09 15.32
C THR A 101 2.05 -2.68 16.01
N ILE A 102 0.95 -3.38 15.74
CA ILE A 102 -0.30 -3.26 16.50
C ILE A 102 -0.16 -4.09 17.78
N SER A 103 -0.51 -3.50 18.90
CA SER A 103 -0.61 -4.19 20.19
C SER A 103 -2.07 -4.43 20.53
N HIS A 104 -2.34 -5.57 21.20
CA HIS A 104 -3.67 -5.93 21.67
C HIS A 104 -3.67 -6.05 23.20
N ASP A 105 -4.80 -5.74 23.80
CA ASP A 105 -5.03 -5.94 25.24
C ASP A 105 -5.42 -7.40 25.57
N ALA A 106 -5.72 -7.64 26.85
CA ALA A 106 -6.11 -8.97 27.33
C ALA A 106 -7.43 -9.48 26.71
N ASP A 107 -8.30 -8.57 26.25
CA ASP A 107 -9.55 -8.87 25.56
C ASP A 107 -9.36 -9.00 24.03
N LYS A 108 -8.09 -9.01 23.56
CA LYS A 108 -7.71 -9.09 22.15
C LYS A 108 -8.18 -7.89 21.31
N ARG A 109 -8.34 -6.71 21.92
CA ARG A 109 -8.71 -5.48 21.24
C ARG A 109 -7.45 -4.67 20.91
N PRO A 110 -7.41 -3.99 19.76
CA PRO A 110 -6.33 -3.05 19.47
C PRO A 110 -6.15 -2.05 20.60
N SER A 111 -4.93 -1.93 21.13
CA SER A 111 -4.63 -1.10 22.31
C SER A 111 -3.53 -0.07 22.09
N GLY A 112 -2.76 -0.19 21.01
CA GLY A 112 -1.69 0.74 20.70
C GLY A 112 -0.93 0.40 19.43
N VAL A 113 -0.09 1.35 19.03
CA VAL A 113 0.85 1.22 17.91
C VAL A 113 2.26 1.48 18.44
N SER A 114 3.20 0.64 18.07
CA SER A 114 4.61 0.78 18.44
C SER A 114 5.54 0.51 17.26
N ASN A 115 6.83 0.81 17.42
CA ASN A 115 7.86 0.59 16.39
C ASN A 115 7.49 1.22 15.03
N PHE A 116 6.68 2.28 15.02
CA PHE A 116 6.28 2.93 13.79
C PHE A 116 7.48 3.67 13.19
N ARG A 117 7.73 3.42 11.93
CA ARG A 117 8.82 4.05 11.20
C ARG A 117 8.46 4.24 9.74
N MET A 118 9.01 5.25 9.12
CA MET A 118 8.79 5.58 7.72
C MET A 118 10.12 5.70 6.98
N GLN A 119 10.10 5.39 5.70
CA GLN A 119 11.23 5.56 4.80
C GLN A 119 10.72 6.02 3.43
N GLN A 120 11.27 7.11 2.92
CA GLN A 120 10.95 7.58 1.58
C GLN A 120 11.37 6.55 0.51
N MET A 121 10.56 6.35 -0.51
CA MET A 121 10.88 5.47 -1.65
C MET A 121 12.06 6.02 -2.43
N VAL A 122 12.89 5.11 -2.95
CA VAL A 122 14.15 5.44 -3.62
C VAL A 122 14.19 4.98 -5.06
N ASP A 123 14.94 5.71 -5.88
CA ASP A 123 15.27 5.34 -7.26
C ASP A 123 16.33 4.22 -7.33
N ALA A 124 16.67 3.76 -8.54
CA ALA A 124 17.66 2.72 -8.76
C ALA A 124 19.08 3.10 -8.27
N SER A 125 19.35 4.38 -8.02
CA SER A 125 20.61 4.85 -7.44
C SER A 125 20.58 4.96 -5.92
N GLY A 126 19.44 4.67 -5.29
CA GLY A 126 19.21 4.76 -3.84
C GLY A 126 18.92 6.18 -3.35
N ARG A 127 18.58 7.11 -4.23
CA ARG A 127 18.19 8.47 -3.87
C ARG A 127 16.68 8.57 -3.66
N PRO A 128 16.23 9.34 -2.66
CA PRO A 128 14.82 9.67 -2.49
C PRO A 128 14.20 10.17 -3.79
N ILE A 129 12.95 9.79 -4.04
CA ILE A 129 12.16 10.26 -5.18
C ILE A 129 11.24 11.35 -4.67
N ASP A 130 11.50 12.61 -5.06
CA ASP A 130 10.74 13.78 -4.60
C ASP A 130 9.49 14.07 -5.45
N GLU A 131 9.41 13.49 -6.64
CA GLU A 131 8.28 13.72 -7.54
C GLU A 131 7.09 12.84 -7.17
N LYS A 132 6.09 13.42 -6.48
CA LYS A 132 4.88 12.70 -6.03
C LYS A 132 4.25 11.84 -7.14
N TRP A 133 4.16 12.34 -8.38
CA TRP A 133 3.55 11.61 -9.49
C TRP A 133 4.29 10.31 -9.88
N LYS A 134 5.53 10.13 -9.40
CA LYS A 134 6.31 8.90 -9.59
C LYS A 134 6.15 7.90 -8.45
N VAL A 135 5.65 8.33 -7.31
CA VAL A 135 5.58 7.53 -6.08
C VAL A 135 4.19 7.47 -5.46
N ASP A 136 3.19 7.83 -6.22
CA ASP A 136 1.77 7.76 -5.86
C ASP A 136 1.36 6.28 -5.72
N ALA A 137 1.72 5.70 -4.56
CA ALA A 137 1.56 4.27 -4.25
C ALA A 137 0.20 4.04 -3.60
N GLU A 138 -0.62 3.17 -4.19
CA GLU A 138 -1.99 2.96 -3.75
C GLU A 138 -2.27 1.52 -3.32
N GLY A 139 -1.86 0.52 -4.08
CA GLY A 139 -2.10 -0.89 -3.76
C GLY A 139 -0.86 -1.63 -3.28
N LEU A 140 -1.03 -2.56 -2.34
CA LEU A 140 0.07 -3.36 -1.78
C LEU A 140 -0.32 -4.83 -1.63
N ALA A 141 0.53 -5.73 -2.09
CA ALA A 141 0.50 -7.15 -1.72
C ALA A 141 1.83 -7.59 -1.13
N VAL A 142 1.78 -8.52 -0.18
CA VAL A 142 2.97 -9.11 0.44
C VAL A 142 2.93 -10.63 0.28
N LYS A 143 4.04 -11.19 -0.21
CA LYS A 143 4.23 -12.64 -0.31
C LYS A 143 5.71 -12.99 -0.30
N ASP A 144 6.11 -13.96 0.51
CA ASP A 144 7.48 -14.54 0.54
C ASP A 144 8.61 -13.47 0.65
N GLY A 145 8.41 -12.45 1.48
CA GLY A 145 9.37 -11.36 1.67
C GLY A 145 9.44 -10.37 0.50
N ILE A 146 8.44 -10.38 -0.38
CA ILE A 146 8.30 -9.46 -1.51
C ILE A 146 7.05 -8.61 -1.31
N ALA A 147 7.22 -7.28 -1.42
CA ALA A 147 6.14 -6.32 -1.56
C ALA A 147 5.90 -6.05 -3.05
N THR A 148 4.66 -6.21 -3.50
CA THR A 148 4.21 -5.83 -4.85
C THR A 148 3.32 -4.61 -4.72
N VAL A 149 3.71 -3.50 -5.36
CA VAL A 149 3.05 -2.20 -5.23
C VAL A 149 2.45 -1.77 -6.55
N GLY A 150 1.18 -1.35 -6.51
CA GLY A 150 0.50 -0.63 -7.57
C GLY A 150 0.72 0.87 -7.41
N PHE A 151 1.08 1.54 -8.50
CA PHE A 151 1.24 2.99 -8.53
C PHE A 151 0.20 3.61 -9.45
N GLU A 152 -0.34 4.74 -9.02
CA GLU A 152 -1.21 5.58 -9.79
C GLU A 152 -0.42 6.50 -10.74
N ARG A 153 -0.99 7.47 -11.36
CA ARG A 153 -0.40 8.47 -12.29
C ARG A 153 0.61 7.92 -13.29
N GLU A 154 1.74 7.40 -12.87
CA GLU A 154 2.64 6.57 -13.68
C GLU A 154 2.29 5.10 -13.46
N GLN A 155 1.23 4.65 -14.15
CA GLN A 155 0.63 3.32 -14.00
C GLN A 155 1.66 2.21 -14.13
N ARG A 156 1.97 1.53 -13.02
CA ARG A 156 2.90 0.40 -12.98
C ARG A 156 2.64 -0.48 -11.77
N VAL A 157 3.00 -1.73 -11.89
CA VAL A 157 3.03 -2.69 -10.79
C VAL A 157 4.46 -3.19 -10.65
N VAL A 158 5.09 -2.98 -9.51
CA VAL A 158 6.49 -3.31 -9.30
C VAL A 158 6.74 -4.05 -8.00
N GLN A 159 7.83 -4.82 -7.95
CA GLN A 159 8.19 -5.67 -6.82
C GLN A 159 9.44 -5.16 -6.12
N PHE A 160 9.38 -5.19 -4.78
CA PHE A 160 10.46 -4.80 -3.87
C PHE A 160 10.78 -5.97 -2.94
N LYS A 161 12.04 -6.12 -2.56
CA LYS A 161 12.41 -6.98 -1.44
C LYS A 161 12.11 -6.23 -0.15
N ILE A 162 11.40 -6.88 0.76
CA ILE A 162 11.09 -6.29 2.07
C ILE A 162 12.34 -6.34 2.94
N ASP A 163 12.78 -5.18 3.37
CA ASP A 163 13.85 -4.96 4.35
C ASP A 163 13.40 -3.78 5.23
N PRO A 164 12.77 -4.03 6.39
CA PRO A 164 12.21 -2.97 7.22
C PRO A 164 13.21 -1.93 7.71
N ASP A 165 14.49 -2.24 7.66
CA ASP A 165 15.55 -1.33 8.05
C ASP A 165 16.19 -0.58 6.88
N ASN A 166 15.87 -0.98 5.61
CA ASN A 166 16.44 -0.34 4.43
C ASN A 166 15.75 -0.78 3.12
N MET A 167 14.53 -0.35 2.90
CA MET A 167 13.84 -0.58 1.63
C MET A 167 14.63 0.01 0.48
N LYS A 168 14.77 -0.73 -0.60
CA LYS A 168 15.54 -0.37 -1.79
C LYS A 168 14.62 -0.15 -2.98
N ALA A 169 15.21 0.31 -4.08
CA ALA A 169 14.52 0.43 -5.37
C ALA A 169 13.87 -0.91 -5.80
N PRO A 170 12.82 -0.86 -6.62
CA PRO A 170 12.18 -2.06 -7.13
C PRO A 170 13.17 -2.88 -7.98
N PHE A 171 13.03 -4.21 -7.93
CA PHE A 171 13.88 -5.12 -8.69
C PHE A 171 13.18 -5.71 -9.91
N LYS A 172 11.84 -5.60 -10.01
CA LYS A 172 11.05 -6.17 -11.10
C LYS A 172 9.80 -5.33 -11.37
N THR A 173 9.49 -5.12 -12.65
CA THR A 173 8.22 -4.56 -13.11
C THR A 173 7.36 -5.70 -13.67
N LEU A 174 6.07 -5.69 -13.36
CA LEU A 174 5.09 -6.67 -13.83
C LEU A 174 4.22 -6.06 -14.93
N ASP A 175 3.81 -6.90 -15.89
CA ASP A 175 2.76 -6.54 -16.83
C ASP A 175 1.39 -6.68 -16.15
N TYR A 176 0.62 -5.61 -16.10
CA TYR A 176 -0.69 -5.56 -15.45
C TYR A 176 -1.87 -5.93 -16.36
N LEU A 177 -1.63 -6.27 -17.61
CA LEU A 177 -2.58 -6.79 -18.63
C LEU A 177 -3.74 -5.84 -19.01
N VAL A 178 -4.22 -4.97 -18.12
CA VAL A 178 -5.25 -3.97 -18.46
C VAL A 178 -4.68 -2.99 -19.47
N PRO A 179 -5.34 -2.75 -20.63
CA PRO A 179 -4.79 -1.82 -21.61
C PRO A 179 -4.58 -0.42 -21.04
N ALA A 180 -3.39 0.15 -21.18
CA ALA A 180 -3.03 1.45 -20.60
C ALA A 180 -4.00 2.59 -21.01
N ARG A 181 -4.59 2.51 -22.21
CA ARG A 181 -5.60 3.49 -22.69
C ARG A 181 -6.91 3.43 -21.90
N GLU A 182 -7.21 2.33 -21.23
CA GLU A 182 -8.42 2.14 -20.40
C GLU A 182 -8.18 2.61 -18.96
N LEU A 183 -6.92 2.71 -18.53
CA LEU A 183 -6.55 3.26 -17.23
C LEU A 183 -6.55 4.79 -17.31
N ARG A 184 -7.34 5.42 -16.46
CA ARG A 184 -7.41 6.89 -16.39
C ARG A 184 -6.39 7.41 -15.41
N GLN A 185 -5.90 8.62 -15.62
CA GLN A 185 -5.07 9.32 -14.63
C GLN A 185 -5.86 9.47 -13.33
N ASN A 186 -5.20 9.26 -12.19
CA ASN A 186 -5.77 9.24 -10.84
C ASN A 186 -6.94 8.25 -10.69
N ARG A 187 -6.78 7.02 -11.26
CA ARG A 187 -7.74 5.91 -11.16
C ARG A 187 -7.04 4.59 -11.41
N GLY A 188 -5.89 4.44 -10.77
CA GLY A 188 -4.96 3.36 -10.96
C GLY A 188 -5.34 2.08 -10.23
N PHE A 189 -4.33 1.31 -9.87
CA PHE A 189 -4.51 0.04 -9.17
C PHE A 189 -4.48 0.27 -7.66
N GLU A 190 -5.66 0.40 -7.08
CA GLU A 190 -5.85 0.52 -5.63
C GLU A 190 -5.71 -0.84 -4.94
N THR A 191 -6.24 -1.89 -5.54
CA THR A 191 -6.09 -3.24 -5.01
C THR A 191 -4.95 -3.96 -5.70
N VAL A 192 -4.01 -4.45 -4.91
CA VAL A 192 -3.01 -5.45 -5.31
C VAL A 192 -3.03 -6.55 -4.25
N THR A 193 -3.37 -7.79 -4.63
CA THR A 193 -3.54 -8.87 -3.67
C THR A 193 -3.23 -10.24 -4.27
N HIS A 194 -2.69 -11.15 -3.44
CA HIS A 194 -2.48 -12.54 -3.82
C HIS A 194 -3.68 -13.40 -3.45
N ALA A 195 -4.14 -14.21 -4.39
CA ALA A 195 -5.09 -15.27 -4.11
C ALA A 195 -4.49 -16.34 -3.18
N ASN A 196 -5.36 -17.10 -2.52
CA ASN A 196 -4.93 -18.24 -1.71
C ASN A 196 -4.13 -19.24 -2.58
N PRO A 197 -2.93 -19.67 -2.16
CA PRO A 197 -2.10 -20.59 -2.94
C PRO A 197 -2.74 -21.98 -3.13
N TYR A 198 -3.64 -22.38 -2.25
CA TYR A 198 -4.38 -23.64 -2.32
C TYR A 198 -5.78 -23.50 -2.92
N GLY A 199 -6.16 -22.27 -3.30
CA GLY A 199 -7.45 -21.98 -3.94
C GLY A 199 -7.39 -22.12 -5.46
N GLN A 200 -8.52 -21.86 -6.11
CA GLN A 200 -8.68 -22.00 -7.58
C GLN A 200 -7.77 -21.09 -8.42
N HIS A 201 -7.16 -20.04 -7.83
CA HIS A 201 -6.24 -19.14 -8.51
C HIS A 201 -4.77 -19.42 -8.21
N GLU A 202 -4.48 -20.49 -7.43
CA GLU A 202 -3.12 -21.01 -7.16
C GLU A 202 -2.10 -19.91 -6.75
N GLY A 203 -2.53 -18.99 -5.86
CA GLY A 203 -1.70 -17.89 -5.39
C GLY A 203 -1.43 -16.80 -6.43
N GLY A 204 -2.22 -16.74 -7.49
CA GLY A 204 -2.13 -15.72 -8.53
C GLY A 204 -2.28 -14.30 -7.97
N LEU A 205 -1.64 -13.34 -8.63
CA LEU A 205 -1.69 -11.93 -8.25
C LEU A 205 -2.81 -11.23 -9.01
N VAL A 206 -3.70 -10.59 -8.26
CA VAL A 206 -4.82 -9.79 -8.79
C VAL A 206 -4.54 -8.32 -8.60
N VAL A 207 -4.88 -7.52 -9.60
CA VAL A 207 -4.94 -6.07 -9.55
C VAL A 207 -6.35 -5.60 -9.89
N VAL A 208 -6.85 -4.59 -9.16
CA VAL A 208 -8.15 -3.96 -9.42
C VAL A 208 -7.95 -2.46 -9.48
N SER A 209 -8.52 -1.81 -10.50
CA SER A 209 -8.48 -0.37 -10.61
C SER A 209 -9.55 0.29 -9.73
N GLU A 210 -9.30 1.52 -9.27
CA GLU A 210 -10.27 2.33 -8.52
C GLU A 210 -11.56 2.51 -9.32
N LYS A 211 -11.43 3.07 -10.51
CA LYS A 211 -12.58 3.51 -11.33
C LYS A 211 -12.28 3.54 -12.84
N SER A 212 -11.35 2.76 -13.33
CA SER A 212 -11.19 2.58 -14.76
C SER A 212 -12.28 1.64 -15.26
N LEU A 213 -13.18 2.15 -16.11
CA LEU A 213 -14.44 1.47 -16.46
C LEU A 213 -14.42 0.95 -17.88
N ASP A 214 -14.98 -0.23 -18.09
CA ASP A 214 -15.31 -0.76 -19.40
C ASP A 214 -16.52 -0.02 -20.03
N LYS A 215 -16.92 -0.41 -21.25
CA LYS A 215 -18.06 0.20 -21.95
C LYS A 215 -19.40 -0.04 -21.26
N ALA A 216 -19.50 -1.07 -20.44
CA ALA A 216 -20.71 -1.41 -19.68
C ALA A 216 -20.73 -0.72 -18.30
N GLY A 217 -19.63 -0.02 -17.92
CA GLY A 217 -19.50 0.66 -16.65
C GLY A 217 -18.95 -0.22 -15.52
N ASN A 218 -18.40 -1.38 -15.83
CA ASN A 218 -17.75 -2.25 -14.85
C ASN A 218 -16.28 -1.85 -14.65
N ILE A 219 -15.75 -2.07 -13.46
CA ILE A 219 -14.36 -1.71 -13.07
C ILE A 219 -13.39 -2.74 -13.64
N TYR A 220 -12.32 -2.29 -14.30
CA TYR A 220 -11.26 -3.17 -14.79
C TYR A 220 -10.46 -3.79 -13.66
N ALA A 221 -10.21 -5.08 -13.82
CA ALA A 221 -9.34 -5.89 -12.97
C ALA A 221 -8.57 -6.91 -13.83
N ALA A 222 -7.50 -7.46 -13.29
CA ALA A 222 -6.76 -8.51 -13.97
C ALA A 222 -6.10 -9.48 -12.99
N LEU A 223 -6.10 -10.74 -13.33
CA LEU A 223 -5.22 -11.75 -12.77
C LEU A 223 -3.90 -11.67 -13.54
N ILE A 224 -2.85 -11.09 -12.96
CA ILE A 224 -1.61 -10.77 -13.67
C ILE A 224 -0.50 -11.81 -13.49
N GLU A 225 -0.60 -12.66 -12.48
CA GLU A 225 0.27 -13.83 -12.28
C GLU A 225 -0.59 -15.06 -11.99
N GLY A 226 -0.01 -16.27 -12.20
CA GLY A 226 -0.70 -17.53 -12.01
C GLY A 226 -1.19 -18.14 -13.32
N PRO A 227 -1.77 -19.36 -13.26
CA PRO A 227 -2.15 -20.12 -14.46
C PRO A 227 -3.36 -19.55 -15.20
N LYS A 228 -4.20 -18.77 -14.51
CA LYS A 228 -5.45 -18.22 -15.06
C LYS A 228 -5.35 -16.73 -15.44
N LYS A 229 -4.16 -16.29 -15.87
CA LYS A 229 -3.93 -14.90 -16.28
C LYS A 229 -5.00 -14.38 -17.26
N GLY A 230 -5.49 -13.17 -16.99
CA GLY A 230 -6.41 -12.51 -17.89
C GLY A 230 -7.10 -11.30 -17.26
N VAL A 231 -7.61 -10.44 -18.12
CA VAL A 231 -8.44 -9.30 -17.72
C VAL A 231 -9.86 -9.79 -17.45
N PHE A 232 -10.44 -9.29 -16.38
CA PHE A 232 -11.85 -9.41 -16.04
C PHE A 232 -12.38 -8.05 -15.59
N THR A 233 -13.64 -7.95 -15.25
CA THR A 233 -14.21 -6.72 -14.69
C THR A 233 -15.00 -7.04 -13.43
N ILE A 234 -15.13 -6.05 -12.56
CA ILE A 234 -15.97 -6.12 -11.37
C ILE A 234 -17.16 -5.23 -11.58
N ARG A 235 -18.37 -5.75 -11.34
CA ARG A 235 -19.60 -4.97 -11.44
C ARG A 235 -19.54 -3.77 -10.50
N ARG A 236 -19.61 -2.57 -11.08
CA ARG A 236 -19.73 -1.35 -10.27
C ARG A 236 -21.14 -1.24 -9.71
N ASN A 237 -21.26 -1.00 -8.44
CA ASN A 237 -22.53 -0.90 -7.75
C ASN A 237 -22.69 0.50 -7.12
N GLY A 238 -23.49 1.35 -7.75
CA GLY A 238 -23.72 2.73 -7.33
C GLY A 238 -22.50 3.64 -7.54
N ASP A 239 -22.29 4.58 -6.61
CA ASP A 239 -21.23 5.60 -6.68
C ASP A 239 -19.98 5.21 -5.89
N PHE A 240 -19.84 3.95 -5.55
CA PHE A 240 -18.68 3.45 -4.84
C PHE A 240 -17.52 3.16 -5.79
N ASP A 241 -16.33 3.52 -5.35
CA ASP A 241 -15.05 3.26 -5.99
C ASP A 241 -14.26 2.29 -5.10
N ILE A 242 -13.45 1.41 -5.69
CA ILE A 242 -12.69 0.40 -4.95
C ILE A 242 -11.41 1.05 -4.43
N THR A 243 -11.09 0.85 -3.14
CA THR A 243 -9.88 1.38 -2.51
C THR A 243 -8.89 0.30 -2.09
N ASP A 244 -9.34 -0.90 -1.71
CA ASP A 244 -8.43 -2.03 -1.47
C ASP A 244 -9.19 -3.36 -1.52
N GLY A 245 -8.46 -4.48 -1.42
CA GLY A 245 -9.04 -5.81 -1.33
C GLY A 245 -8.05 -6.88 -0.93
N ALA A 246 -8.58 -7.93 -0.32
CA ALA A 246 -7.82 -9.10 0.08
C ALA A 246 -8.62 -10.39 -0.15
N PHE A 247 -7.94 -11.47 -0.50
CA PHE A 247 -8.62 -12.76 -0.61
C PHE A 247 -8.91 -13.37 0.76
N LEU A 248 -10.11 -13.90 0.89
CA LEU A 248 -10.52 -14.73 2.02
C LEU A 248 -9.92 -16.15 1.88
N PRO A 249 -9.80 -16.91 3.00
CA PRO A 249 -9.28 -18.28 2.94
C PRO A 249 -10.06 -19.23 2.02
N ASP A 250 -11.36 -19.00 1.84
CA ASP A 250 -12.24 -19.79 0.98
C ASP A 250 -12.07 -19.49 -0.53
N GLY A 251 -11.32 -18.43 -0.88
CA GLY A 251 -11.03 -18.03 -2.24
C GLY A 251 -11.88 -16.90 -2.80
N ASP A 252 -12.84 -16.38 -2.02
CA ASP A 252 -13.56 -15.17 -2.38
C ASP A 252 -12.68 -13.93 -2.17
N LEU A 253 -12.96 -12.86 -2.90
CA LEU A 253 -12.25 -11.59 -2.79
C LEU A 253 -13.11 -10.59 -1.99
N LEU A 254 -12.60 -10.15 -0.84
CA LEU A 254 -13.20 -9.07 -0.07
C LEU A 254 -12.69 -7.74 -0.59
N LEU A 255 -13.58 -6.84 -0.97
CA LEU A 255 -13.27 -5.48 -1.43
C LEU A 255 -13.69 -4.46 -0.39
N LEU A 256 -12.84 -3.48 -0.19
CA LEU A 256 -13.14 -2.22 0.47
C LEU A 256 -13.52 -1.21 -0.61
N GLU A 257 -14.66 -0.56 -0.44
CA GLU A 257 -15.18 0.40 -1.39
C GLU A 257 -15.59 1.68 -0.66
N ARG A 258 -15.35 2.81 -1.27
CA ARG A 258 -15.62 4.15 -0.74
C ARG A 258 -16.49 4.96 -1.68
N SER A 259 -17.34 5.79 -1.10
CA SER A 259 -18.10 6.82 -1.82
C SER A 259 -18.01 8.14 -1.07
N PHE A 260 -17.87 9.23 -1.80
CA PHE A 260 -17.87 10.57 -1.24
C PHE A 260 -18.83 11.48 -1.98
N SER A 261 -19.59 12.27 -1.24
CA SER A 261 -20.34 13.40 -1.80
C SER A 261 -20.38 14.58 -0.81
N MET A 262 -20.36 15.80 -1.32
CA MET A 262 -20.43 17.01 -0.48
C MET A 262 -21.69 17.06 0.41
N ALA A 263 -22.78 16.42 -0.02
CA ALA A 263 -24.05 16.45 0.73
C ALA A 263 -24.14 15.36 1.81
N ARG A 264 -23.46 14.23 1.63
CA ARG A 264 -23.61 13.03 2.49
C ARG A 264 -22.32 12.64 3.22
N GLY A 265 -21.18 13.30 2.91
CA GLY A 265 -19.87 12.93 3.43
C GLY A 265 -19.34 11.63 2.84
N VAL A 266 -18.48 10.97 3.59
CA VAL A 266 -17.86 9.70 3.25
C VAL A 266 -18.79 8.54 3.61
N LYS A 267 -18.78 7.50 2.77
CA LYS A 267 -19.34 6.19 3.04
C LYS A 267 -18.31 5.13 2.69
N MET A 268 -18.30 4.04 3.44
CA MET A 268 -17.56 2.84 3.08
C MET A 268 -18.48 1.65 3.02
N ARG A 269 -18.04 0.60 2.32
CA ARG A 269 -18.65 -0.73 2.42
C ARG A 269 -17.63 -1.84 2.20
N LEU A 270 -17.95 -3.00 2.72
CA LEU A 270 -17.25 -4.24 2.44
C LEU A 270 -18.15 -5.11 1.55
N ARG A 271 -17.60 -5.54 0.41
CA ARG A 271 -18.30 -6.40 -0.55
C ARG A 271 -17.48 -7.66 -0.81
N ARG A 272 -18.14 -8.81 -0.74
CA ARG A 272 -17.56 -10.12 -0.99
C ARG A 272 -17.82 -10.50 -2.44
N ILE A 273 -16.78 -10.62 -3.25
CA ILE A 273 -16.85 -11.06 -4.64
C ILE A 273 -16.63 -12.58 -4.68
N TYR A 274 -17.52 -13.31 -5.31
CA TYR A 274 -17.38 -14.75 -5.45
C TYR A 274 -16.11 -15.09 -6.22
N GLY A 275 -15.22 -15.87 -5.61
CA GLY A 275 -13.92 -16.21 -6.18
C GLY A 275 -14.04 -16.91 -7.53
N GLU A 276 -15.06 -17.76 -7.71
CA GLU A 276 -15.35 -18.44 -8.99
C GLU A 276 -15.61 -17.46 -10.15
N SER A 277 -16.04 -16.25 -9.84
CA SER A 277 -16.29 -15.19 -10.85
C SER A 277 -15.03 -14.39 -11.20
N VAL A 278 -13.93 -14.57 -10.46
CA VAL A 278 -12.63 -13.92 -10.73
C VAL A 278 -11.91 -14.69 -11.84
N GLU A 279 -12.38 -14.56 -13.07
CA GLU A 279 -11.82 -15.28 -14.19
C GLU A 279 -11.80 -14.42 -15.46
N LYS A 280 -10.89 -14.74 -16.37
CA LYS A 280 -10.70 -14.03 -17.63
C LYS A 280 -11.99 -13.85 -18.41
N GLY A 281 -12.37 -12.61 -18.71
CA GLY A 281 -13.53 -12.22 -19.50
C GLY A 281 -14.84 -12.21 -18.73
N ALA A 282 -14.86 -12.58 -17.46
CA ALA A 282 -16.04 -12.53 -16.61
C ALA A 282 -16.34 -11.11 -16.09
N VAL A 283 -17.56 -10.93 -15.61
CA VAL A 283 -17.97 -9.80 -14.77
C VAL A 283 -18.17 -10.34 -13.36
N ALA A 284 -17.18 -10.13 -12.51
CA ALA A 284 -17.22 -10.59 -11.13
C ALA A 284 -18.17 -9.73 -10.30
N ASP A 285 -18.90 -10.36 -9.38
CA ASP A 285 -19.89 -9.69 -8.52
C ASP A 285 -20.06 -10.47 -7.21
N GLY A 286 -20.81 -9.89 -6.26
CA GLY A 286 -21.17 -10.54 -5.02
C GLY A 286 -21.84 -9.60 -4.02
N PRO A 287 -22.25 -10.11 -2.85
CA PRO A 287 -23.06 -9.37 -1.89
C PRO A 287 -22.25 -8.31 -1.12
N VAL A 288 -22.93 -7.23 -0.77
CA VAL A 288 -22.46 -6.27 0.23
C VAL A 288 -22.64 -6.90 1.63
N LEU A 289 -21.56 -6.96 2.40
CA LEU A 289 -21.56 -7.49 3.75
C LEU A 289 -21.90 -6.43 4.80
N MET A 290 -21.38 -5.20 4.60
CA MET A 290 -21.59 -4.07 5.50
C MET A 290 -21.47 -2.76 4.71
N GLU A 291 -22.31 -1.79 5.06
CA GLU A 291 -22.18 -0.39 4.63
C GLU A 291 -22.21 0.51 5.88
N ALA A 292 -21.35 1.51 5.90
CA ALA A 292 -21.25 2.50 6.97
C ALA A 292 -21.13 3.91 6.39
N ASP A 293 -21.68 4.88 7.10
CA ASP A 293 -21.61 6.30 6.78
C ASP A 293 -21.01 7.10 7.95
N MET A 294 -21.12 8.42 7.93
CA MET A 294 -20.59 9.30 8.98
C MET A 294 -21.21 9.11 10.37
N GLY A 295 -22.20 8.25 10.54
CA GLY A 295 -22.71 7.80 11.83
C GLY A 295 -21.85 6.73 12.50
N TYR A 296 -20.83 6.26 11.80
CA TYR A 296 -19.89 5.24 12.25
C TYR A 296 -18.46 5.81 12.40
N GLN A 297 -17.60 5.06 13.07
CA GLN A 297 -16.17 5.40 13.18
C GLN A 297 -15.44 5.02 11.89
N ILE A 298 -15.72 5.78 10.84
CA ILE A 298 -15.05 5.67 9.54
C ILE A 298 -14.44 7.01 9.14
N ASP A 299 -13.53 6.97 8.20
CA ASP A 299 -13.02 8.10 7.44
C ASP A 299 -12.75 7.66 6.00
N ASN A 300 -11.77 8.22 5.34
CA ASN A 300 -11.29 7.83 4.03
C ASN A 300 -10.61 6.45 4.09
N MET A 301 -11.42 5.38 4.15
CA MET A 301 -10.89 4.01 4.31
C MET A 301 -10.22 3.55 3.02
N GLU A 302 -8.89 3.30 3.10
CA GLU A 302 -8.04 2.98 1.95
C GLU A 302 -7.38 1.60 2.05
N GLY A 303 -7.03 1.14 3.24
CA GLY A 303 -6.33 -0.12 3.44
C GLY A 303 -7.22 -1.22 4.03
N LEU A 304 -7.06 -2.45 3.53
CA LEU A 304 -7.73 -3.64 4.03
C LEU A 304 -6.75 -4.83 4.06
N ASP A 305 -6.71 -5.56 5.18
CA ASP A 305 -6.05 -6.86 5.23
C ASP A 305 -6.92 -7.92 5.92
N VAL A 306 -6.71 -9.17 5.55
CA VAL A 306 -7.42 -10.35 6.09
C VAL A 306 -6.40 -11.31 6.67
N TRP A 307 -6.63 -11.72 7.92
CA TRP A 307 -5.73 -12.63 8.62
C TRP A 307 -6.49 -13.55 9.60
N THR A 308 -5.85 -14.61 10.03
CA THR A 308 -6.43 -15.54 11.01
C THR A 308 -5.76 -15.35 12.35
N ARG A 309 -6.56 -15.09 13.38
CA ARG A 309 -6.10 -14.97 14.76
C ARG A 309 -5.79 -16.36 15.35
N ASP A 310 -4.98 -16.42 16.40
CA ASP A 310 -4.51 -17.67 17.04
C ASP A 310 -5.64 -18.60 17.52
N ASP A 311 -6.82 -18.05 17.79
CA ASP A 311 -8.02 -18.82 18.18
C ASP A 311 -8.85 -19.29 16.98
N GLY A 312 -8.38 -19.04 15.76
CA GLY A 312 -9.04 -19.43 14.51
C GLY A 312 -10.05 -18.41 13.97
N ALA A 313 -10.28 -17.29 14.66
CA ALA A 313 -11.17 -16.24 14.15
C ALA A 313 -10.59 -15.58 12.88
N LEU A 314 -11.43 -15.45 11.86
CA LEU A 314 -11.08 -14.72 10.64
C LEU A 314 -11.24 -13.24 10.88
N MET A 315 -10.15 -12.51 10.79
CA MET A 315 -10.07 -11.08 11.07
C MET A 315 -10.05 -10.27 9.77
N VAL A 316 -10.73 -9.12 9.80
CA VAL A 316 -10.66 -8.07 8.79
C VAL A 316 -10.16 -6.81 9.48
N SER A 317 -9.04 -6.29 9.02
CA SER A 317 -8.45 -5.03 9.50
C SER A 317 -8.57 -3.96 8.44
N LEU A 318 -8.96 -2.77 8.84
CA LEU A 318 -9.14 -1.61 7.96
C LEU A 318 -8.26 -0.45 8.45
N MET A 319 -7.76 0.34 7.50
CA MET A 319 -6.98 1.56 7.79
C MET A 319 -7.52 2.72 6.95
N SER A 320 -7.58 3.92 7.52
CA SER A 320 -7.96 5.12 6.78
C SER A 320 -6.76 6.03 6.53
N ASP A 321 -6.86 6.78 5.45
CA ASP A 321 -6.00 7.89 5.08
C ASP A 321 -6.61 9.23 5.55
N ASP A 322 -5.80 10.12 6.10
CA ASP A 322 -6.20 11.48 6.48
C ASP A 322 -5.97 12.53 5.39
N ASN A 323 -5.39 12.14 4.23
CA ASN A 323 -5.02 13.07 3.15
C ASN A 323 -4.22 14.30 3.65
N HIS A 324 -3.49 14.17 4.75
CA HIS A 324 -2.89 15.28 5.50
C HIS A 324 -3.88 16.43 5.80
N SER A 325 -5.15 16.12 5.95
CA SER A 325 -6.24 17.05 6.23
C SER A 325 -6.58 17.06 7.72
N ILE A 326 -6.63 18.23 8.33
CA ILE A 326 -7.06 18.39 9.74
C ILE A 326 -8.53 17.98 9.97
N LEU A 327 -9.29 17.71 8.91
CA LEU A 327 -10.69 17.29 8.97
C LEU A 327 -10.85 15.78 8.86
N GLN A 328 -9.77 15.05 8.59
CA GLN A 328 -9.76 13.59 8.43
C GLN A 328 -8.89 12.94 9.49
N ARG A 329 -9.08 11.63 9.68
CA ARG A 329 -8.46 10.88 10.76
C ARG A 329 -7.73 9.65 10.20
N ASN A 330 -6.58 9.32 10.77
CA ASN A 330 -5.94 8.03 10.58
C ASN A 330 -6.55 7.04 11.58
N LEU A 331 -7.36 6.14 11.08
CA LEU A 331 -8.05 5.10 11.85
C LEU A 331 -7.47 3.74 11.52
N TYR A 332 -7.45 2.86 12.52
CA TYR A 332 -7.26 1.42 12.38
C TYR A 332 -8.43 0.71 13.05
N LEU A 333 -9.10 -0.19 12.35
CA LEU A 333 -10.29 -0.89 12.84
C LEU A 333 -10.15 -2.40 12.65
N GLU A 334 -10.66 -3.20 13.58
CA GLU A 334 -10.70 -4.67 13.49
C GLU A 334 -12.10 -5.23 13.64
N PHE A 335 -12.40 -6.21 12.80
CA PHE A 335 -13.62 -6.99 12.82
C PHE A 335 -13.33 -8.48 12.76
N ILE A 336 -14.17 -9.30 13.38
CA ILE A 336 -14.26 -10.73 13.08
C ILE A 336 -15.26 -10.90 11.93
N LEU A 337 -14.87 -11.64 10.90
CA LEU A 337 -15.79 -12.07 9.84
C LEU A 337 -16.30 -13.48 10.16
N HIS A 338 -17.55 -13.57 10.57
CA HIS A 338 -18.23 -14.84 10.75
C HIS A 338 -18.51 -15.48 9.39
N GLN A 339 -18.09 -16.71 9.22
CA GLN A 339 -18.39 -17.53 8.04
C GLN A 339 -19.63 -18.36 8.35
N ASP A 340 -20.65 -18.27 7.50
CA ASP A 340 -21.88 -19.09 7.59
C ASP A 340 -21.59 -20.56 7.26
#